data_e323e7a5d130f540cebc2a25d0155f17
#
_entry.id   e323e7a5d130f540cebc2a25d0155f17
#
_cell.length_a   1.000
_cell.length_b   1.000
_cell.length_c   1.000
_cell.angle_alpha   90.00
_cell.angle_beta   90.00
_cell.angle_gamma   90.00
#
_symmetry.space_group_name_H-M   'P 1'
#
loop_
_entity.id
_entity.type
_entity.pdbx_description
1 polymer ?
#
loop_
_entity_poly.entity_id
_entity_poly.type
_entity_poly.pdbx_seq_one_letter_code
_entity_poly.pdbx_strand_id
1 'polypeptide(L)'
;TPKGNKALHGKAMGELDILMGPAAIVIRDGIIAYVGKESEVPGDLIQDCAVYDAQGGAVVPGFVDSHTHLVFGGFREEEFQMRLRGASYMSIMQAGGGIASTTKATRGASVEELEAAAQVHLRAMLSMGVTTADAKSGYGMDLETELRQLEVIRRLQKSQPIALHATFMGAHDTP
;
A
#
# COMPACT_ATOMS: atom_id res chain seq x y z
N THR A 1 -5.13 -4.00 18.50
CA THR A 1 -5.99 -3.05 17.78
C THR A 1 -6.09 -1.74 18.56
N PRO A 2 -6.39 -0.59 17.94
CA PRO A 2 -6.71 0.63 18.66
C PRO A 2 -8.00 0.44 19.47
N LYS A 3 -8.12 1.09 20.63
CA LYS A 3 -9.32 1.03 21.44
C LYS A 3 -10.45 1.82 20.79
N GLY A 4 -11.61 1.16 20.62
CA GLY A 4 -12.84 1.77 20.10
C GLY A 4 -12.85 1.99 18.59
N ASN A 5 -13.86 2.75 18.13
CA ASN A 5 -14.18 2.92 16.70
C ASN A 5 -13.77 4.30 16.14
N LYS A 6 -12.98 5.07 16.87
CA LYS A 6 -12.53 6.40 16.43
C LYS A 6 -11.03 6.41 16.19
N ALA A 7 -10.58 7.18 15.21
CA ALA A 7 -9.17 7.43 14.99
C ALA A 7 -8.55 8.06 16.26
N LEU A 8 -7.41 7.51 16.68
CA LEU A 8 -6.64 8.02 17.81
C LEU A 8 -5.59 9.02 17.30
N HIS A 9 -5.26 10.01 18.12
CA HIS A 9 -4.32 11.07 17.76
C HIS A 9 -3.25 11.26 18.84
N GLY A 10 -2.06 11.65 18.42
CA GLY A 10 -0.95 11.96 19.32
C GLY A 10 -0.61 10.78 20.24
N LYS A 11 -0.48 11.02 21.55
CA LYS A 11 -0.12 9.99 22.53
C LYS A 11 -1.15 8.86 22.66
N ALA A 12 -2.43 9.14 22.38
CA ALA A 12 -3.48 8.13 22.42
C ALA A 12 -3.31 7.04 21.34
N MET A 13 -2.54 7.27 20.28
CA MET A 13 -2.22 6.25 19.28
C MET A 13 -1.46 5.04 19.87
N GLY A 14 -0.82 5.21 21.02
CA GLY A 14 -0.17 4.11 21.77
C GLY A 14 -1.13 3.29 22.63
N GLU A 15 -2.40 3.69 22.75
CA GLU A 15 -3.40 2.95 23.51
C GLU A 15 -3.97 1.82 22.66
N LEU A 16 -3.36 0.64 22.82
CA LEU A 16 -3.75 -0.56 22.09
C LEU A 16 -4.58 -1.48 22.96
N ASP A 17 -5.54 -2.17 22.35
CA ASP A 17 -6.22 -3.31 22.95
C ASP A 17 -5.44 -4.57 22.54
N ILE A 18 -4.71 -5.16 23.50
CA ILE A 18 -3.85 -6.30 23.30
C ILE A 18 -4.40 -7.50 24.07
N LEU A 19 -4.77 -8.55 23.36
CA LEU A 19 -5.12 -9.84 23.93
C LEU A 19 -3.83 -10.64 24.13
N MET A 20 -3.48 -10.89 25.40
CA MET A 20 -2.33 -11.72 25.77
C MET A 20 -2.76 -13.16 26.02
N GLY A 21 -1.94 -14.13 25.60
CA GLY A 21 -2.18 -15.56 25.74
C GLY A 21 -2.91 -16.16 24.54
N PRO A 22 -3.41 -17.41 24.66
CA PRO A 22 -4.15 -18.05 23.58
C PRO A 22 -5.38 -17.22 23.19
N ALA A 23 -5.37 -16.71 21.97
CA ALA A 23 -6.42 -15.87 21.41
C ALA A 23 -6.87 -16.41 20.06
N ALA A 24 -8.11 -16.15 19.68
CA ALA A 24 -8.66 -16.55 18.40
C ALA A 24 -9.34 -15.39 17.69
N ILE A 25 -9.28 -15.43 16.38
CA ILE A 25 -10.06 -14.58 15.47
C ILE A 25 -10.89 -15.53 14.61
N VAL A 26 -12.21 -15.36 14.61
CA VAL A 26 -13.10 -16.11 13.70
C VAL A 26 -13.56 -15.18 12.59
N ILE A 27 -13.42 -15.66 11.35
CA ILE A 27 -13.84 -14.93 10.15
C ILE A 27 -14.94 -15.75 9.46
N ARG A 28 -16.07 -15.13 9.19
CA ARG A 28 -17.20 -15.69 8.43
C ARG A 28 -17.54 -14.74 7.29
N ASP A 29 -17.59 -15.26 6.09
CA ASP A 29 -17.95 -14.49 4.88
C ASP A 29 -17.12 -13.19 4.71
N GLY A 30 -15.84 -13.26 5.04
CA GLY A 30 -14.92 -12.11 4.97
C GLY A 30 -15.08 -11.08 6.10
N ILE A 31 -15.94 -11.35 7.09
CA ILE A 31 -16.18 -10.48 8.24
C ILE A 31 -15.61 -11.11 9.50
N ILE A 32 -14.97 -10.30 10.35
CA ILE A 32 -14.53 -10.73 11.67
C ILE A 32 -15.75 -10.89 12.56
N ALA A 33 -16.10 -12.15 12.87
CA ALA A 33 -17.23 -12.51 13.73
C ALA A 33 -16.88 -12.59 15.21
N TYR A 34 -15.59 -12.86 15.52
CA TYR A 34 -15.11 -12.96 16.90
C TYR A 34 -13.64 -12.57 16.98
N VAL A 35 -13.28 -11.88 18.05
CA VAL A 35 -11.90 -11.66 18.50
C VAL A 35 -11.88 -11.76 20.02
N GLY A 36 -11.13 -12.69 20.57
CA GLY A 36 -11.11 -12.90 22.02
C GLY A 36 -10.23 -14.06 22.41
N LYS A 37 -10.41 -14.54 23.65
CA LYS A 37 -9.69 -15.71 24.13
C LYS A 37 -10.17 -16.97 23.39
N GLU A 38 -9.24 -17.84 23.04
CA GLU A 38 -9.55 -19.10 22.35
C GLU A 38 -10.57 -19.94 23.10
N SER A 39 -10.45 -20.02 24.43
CA SER A 39 -11.36 -20.80 25.30
C SER A 39 -12.80 -20.27 25.37
N GLU A 40 -13.04 -19.07 24.89
CA GLU A 40 -14.34 -18.38 24.95
C GLU A 40 -15.00 -18.29 23.55
N VAL A 41 -14.43 -18.94 22.53
CA VAL A 41 -15.00 -18.93 21.17
C VAL A 41 -16.35 -19.65 21.17
N PRO A 42 -17.44 -19.01 20.70
CA PRO A 42 -18.73 -19.67 20.55
C PRO A 42 -18.67 -20.86 19.61
N GLY A 43 -19.15 -22.02 20.05
CA GLY A 43 -19.04 -23.27 19.28
C GLY A 43 -19.77 -23.26 17.93
N ASP A 44 -20.81 -22.47 17.81
CA ASP A 44 -21.55 -22.27 16.56
C ASP A 44 -20.77 -21.48 15.50
N LEU A 45 -19.79 -20.65 15.92
CA LEU A 45 -18.97 -19.88 15.01
C LEU A 45 -17.83 -20.69 14.38
N ILE A 46 -17.44 -21.82 14.98
CA ILE A 46 -16.29 -22.63 14.50
C ILE A 46 -16.67 -23.85 13.68
N GLN A 47 -17.97 -24.12 13.50
CA GLN A 47 -18.41 -25.21 12.65
C GLN A 47 -17.93 -25.01 11.22
N ASP A 48 -17.31 -26.03 10.65
CA ASP A 48 -16.77 -26.04 9.27
C ASP A 48 -15.71 -24.96 8.98
N CYS A 49 -15.05 -24.41 10.00
CA CYS A 49 -13.94 -23.49 9.83
C CYS A 49 -12.62 -24.21 9.55
N ALA A 50 -11.85 -23.70 8.59
CA ALA A 50 -10.43 -24.01 8.50
C ALA A 50 -9.68 -23.33 9.67
N VAL A 51 -8.77 -24.08 10.31
CA VAL A 51 -7.97 -23.54 11.43
C VAL A 51 -6.56 -23.23 10.95
N TYR A 52 -6.12 -22.01 11.21
CA TYR A 52 -4.75 -21.55 10.97
C TYR A 52 -4.07 -21.30 12.32
N ASP A 53 -3.04 -22.06 12.61
CA ASP A 53 -2.23 -21.85 13.82
C ASP A 53 -1.17 -20.77 13.56
N ALA A 54 -1.24 -19.68 14.32
CA ALA A 54 -0.26 -18.59 14.26
C ALA A 54 1.06 -18.93 14.97
N GLN A 55 1.19 -20.14 15.56
CA GLN A 55 2.42 -20.67 16.21
C GLN A 55 3.01 -19.70 17.25
N GLY A 56 2.15 -19.04 18.02
CA GLY A 56 2.57 -18.04 19.01
C GLY A 56 2.95 -16.69 18.41
N GLY A 57 2.80 -16.49 17.11
CA GLY A 57 3.02 -15.22 16.44
C GLY A 57 1.97 -14.17 16.80
N ALA A 58 2.35 -12.90 16.75
CA ALA A 58 1.41 -11.81 16.93
C ALA A 58 0.53 -11.63 15.67
N VAL A 59 -0.76 -11.49 15.86
CA VAL A 59 -1.72 -11.16 14.80
C VAL A 59 -2.13 -9.70 14.95
N VAL A 60 -1.97 -8.92 13.90
CA VAL A 60 -2.30 -7.49 13.86
C VAL A 60 -3.18 -7.20 12.64
N PRO A 61 -3.96 -6.10 12.65
CA PRO A 61 -4.62 -5.63 11.45
C PRO A 61 -3.61 -5.39 10.32
N GLY A 62 -4.03 -5.63 9.07
CA GLY A 62 -3.21 -5.31 7.91
C GLY A 62 -2.84 -3.83 7.88
N PHE A 63 -1.63 -3.53 7.43
CA PHE A 63 -1.15 -2.15 7.35
C PHE A 63 -1.86 -1.38 6.23
N VAL A 64 -2.07 -0.09 6.50
CA VAL A 64 -2.64 0.86 5.54
C VAL A 64 -1.54 1.83 5.13
N ASP A 65 -1.19 1.84 3.85
CA ASP A 65 -0.29 2.84 3.28
C ASP A 65 -1.13 3.97 2.67
N SER A 66 -1.13 5.10 3.34
CA SER A 66 -1.99 6.23 2.99
C SER A 66 -1.40 7.18 1.95
N HIS A 67 -0.19 6.91 1.43
CA HIS A 67 0.43 7.77 0.43
C HIS A 67 1.42 7.01 -0.43
N THR A 68 0.98 6.52 -1.58
CA THR A 68 1.87 5.94 -2.59
C THR A 68 1.62 6.55 -3.97
N HIS A 69 2.69 6.64 -4.76
CA HIS A 69 2.64 6.79 -6.21
C HIS A 69 3.00 5.45 -6.83
N LEU A 70 2.06 4.50 -6.73
CA LEU A 70 2.27 3.10 -7.05
C LEU A 70 2.56 2.86 -8.54
N VAL A 71 1.90 3.63 -9.41
CA VAL A 71 1.95 3.48 -10.87
C VAL A 71 2.85 4.56 -11.46
N PHE A 72 4.05 4.17 -11.86
CA PHE A 72 5.02 5.06 -12.51
C PHE A 72 5.97 4.25 -13.40
N GLY A 73 6.61 4.94 -14.35
CA GLY A 73 7.65 4.38 -15.21
C GLY A 73 9.06 4.76 -14.74
N GLY A 74 10.01 3.87 -15.00
CA GLY A 74 11.42 4.07 -14.67
C GLY A 74 11.74 3.95 -13.18
N PHE A 75 13.05 4.02 -12.90
CA PHE A 75 13.60 4.07 -11.55
C PHE A 75 14.69 5.13 -11.50
N ARG A 76 15.04 5.58 -10.29
CA ARG A 76 16.05 6.62 -10.06
C ARG A 76 17.26 6.12 -9.30
N GLU A 77 17.68 4.87 -9.58
CA GLU A 77 18.83 4.22 -8.93
C GLU A 77 20.14 4.96 -9.20
N GLU A 78 20.30 5.54 -10.39
CA GLU A 78 21.48 6.35 -10.73
C GLU A 78 21.55 7.62 -9.88
N GLU A 79 20.41 8.24 -9.58
CA GLU A 79 20.36 9.41 -8.68
C GLU A 79 20.79 9.05 -7.26
N PHE A 80 20.46 7.85 -6.80
CA PHE A 80 20.93 7.35 -5.51
C PHE A 80 22.46 7.27 -5.47
N GLN A 81 23.08 6.75 -6.54
CA GLN A 81 24.54 6.73 -6.67
C GLN A 81 25.15 8.14 -6.73
N MET A 82 24.51 9.07 -7.44
CA MET A 82 24.95 10.45 -7.49
C MET A 82 24.93 11.09 -6.09
N ARG A 83 23.89 10.85 -5.31
CA ARG A 83 23.79 11.32 -3.92
C ARG A 83 24.88 10.73 -3.02
N LEU A 84 25.16 9.44 -3.15
CA LEU A 84 26.27 8.80 -2.41
C LEU A 84 27.63 9.41 -2.75
N ARG A 85 27.80 9.95 -3.95
CA ARG A 85 29.00 10.68 -4.40
C ARG A 85 28.99 12.16 -4.02
N GLY A 86 27.99 12.64 -3.27
CA GLY A 86 27.87 14.00 -2.78
C GLY A 86 27.17 14.98 -3.73
N ALA A 87 26.48 14.51 -4.78
CA ALA A 87 25.70 15.37 -5.65
C ALA A 87 24.54 16.03 -4.87
N SER A 88 24.36 17.33 -5.08
CA SER A 88 23.23 18.06 -4.51
C SER A 88 21.93 17.74 -5.26
N TYR A 89 20.78 17.93 -4.60
CA TYR A 89 19.48 17.79 -5.26
C TYR A 89 19.38 18.65 -6.52
N MET A 90 19.85 19.90 -6.45
CA MET A 90 19.82 20.81 -7.58
C MET A 90 20.67 20.34 -8.75
N SER A 91 21.85 19.76 -8.51
CA SER A 91 22.70 19.23 -9.58
C SER A 91 22.06 18.01 -10.28
N ILE A 92 21.36 17.17 -9.51
CA ILE A 92 20.60 16.03 -10.07
C ILE A 92 19.46 16.54 -10.94
N MET A 93 18.69 17.52 -10.46
CA MET A 93 17.60 18.12 -11.24
C MET A 93 18.09 18.78 -12.54
N GLN A 94 19.20 19.51 -12.50
CA GLN A 94 19.82 20.13 -13.68
C GLN A 94 20.33 19.10 -14.69
N ALA A 95 20.71 17.91 -14.24
CA ALA A 95 21.06 16.77 -15.09
C ALA A 95 19.83 16.01 -15.67
N GLY A 96 18.62 16.52 -15.45
CA GLY A 96 17.38 15.90 -15.95
C GLY A 96 16.83 14.79 -15.06
N GLY A 97 17.29 14.69 -13.81
CA GLY A 97 16.79 13.77 -12.80
C GLY A 97 15.55 14.29 -12.06
N GLY A 98 15.25 13.64 -10.94
CA GLY A 98 14.11 13.99 -10.10
C GLY A 98 12.77 13.61 -10.71
N ILE A 99 11.75 14.40 -10.39
CA ILE A 99 10.38 14.16 -10.85
C ILE A 99 10.26 14.20 -12.38
N ALA A 100 11.06 15.04 -13.04
CA ALA A 100 11.06 15.15 -14.51
C ALA A 100 11.46 13.83 -15.19
N SER A 101 12.45 13.13 -14.64
CA SER A 101 12.86 11.81 -15.13
C SER A 101 11.72 10.78 -15.01
N THR A 102 11.09 10.70 -13.83
CA THR A 102 9.94 9.80 -13.61
C THR A 102 8.77 10.15 -14.52
N THR A 103 8.43 11.44 -14.66
CA THR A 103 7.35 11.90 -15.54
C THR A 103 7.61 11.50 -16.98
N LYS A 104 8.83 11.74 -17.49
CA LYS A 104 9.22 11.34 -18.87
C LYS A 104 9.06 9.83 -19.07
N ALA A 105 9.54 9.02 -18.12
CA ALA A 105 9.44 7.58 -18.22
C ALA A 105 7.98 7.10 -18.14
N THR A 106 7.16 7.70 -17.27
CA THR A 106 5.73 7.37 -17.13
C THR A 106 4.95 7.71 -18.40
N ARG A 107 5.23 8.86 -19.00
CA ARG A 107 4.62 9.27 -20.29
C ARG A 107 4.97 8.31 -21.43
N GLY A 108 6.19 7.79 -21.45
CA GLY A 108 6.67 6.86 -22.47
C GLY A 108 6.22 5.41 -22.29
N ALA A 109 5.73 5.04 -21.11
CA ALA A 109 5.35 3.67 -20.80
C ALA A 109 3.92 3.34 -21.26
N SER A 110 3.72 2.13 -21.75
CA SER A 110 2.41 1.58 -22.05
C SER A 110 1.62 1.25 -20.76
N VAL A 111 0.32 1.03 -20.91
CA VAL A 111 -0.54 0.56 -19.80
C VAL A 111 -0.01 -0.77 -19.23
N GLU A 112 0.39 -1.68 -20.09
CA GLU A 112 0.87 -3.02 -19.74
C GLU A 112 2.20 -2.96 -18.99
N GLU A 113 3.11 -2.09 -19.39
CA GLU A 113 4.39 -1.87 -18.70
C GLU A 113 4.17 -1.26 -17.31
N LEU A 114 3.31 -0.25 -17.20
CA LEU A 114 2.96 0.36 -15.92
C LEU A 114 2.27 -0.63 -14.98
N GLU A 115 1.36 -1.45 -15.51
CA GLU A 115 0.67 -2.48 -14.74
C GLU A 115 1.63 -3.55 -14.22
N ALA A 116 2.52 -4.04 -15.08
CA ALA A 116 3.52 -5.04 -14.70
C ALA A 116 4.49 -4.53 -13.62
N ALA A 117 4.97 -3.29 -13.75
CA ALA A 117 5.82 -2.65 -12.75
C ALA A 117 5.09 -2.49 -11.40
N ALA A 118 3.86 -1.98 -11.42
CA ALA A 118 3.06 -1.77 -10.23
C ALA A 118 2.72 -3.10 -9.52
N GLN A 119 2.52 -4.20 -10.24
CA GLN A 119 2.33 -5.53 -9.64
C GLN A 119 3.56 -6.00 -8.84
N VAL A 120 4.78 -5.63 -9.26
CA VAL A 120 5.99 -5.93 -8.49
C VAL A 120 5.98 -5.18 -7.16
N HIS A 121 5.65 -3.89 -7.20
CA HIS A 121 5.54 -3.06 -6.00
C HIS A 121 4.48 -3.60 -5.04
N LEU A 122 3.29 -3.94 -5.55
CA LEU A 122 2.20 -4.51 -4.74
C LEU A 122 2.57 -5.82 -4.06
N ARG A 123 3.27 -6.73 -4.76
CA ARG A 123 3.77 -7.96 -4.14
C ARG A 123 4.75 -7.69 -3.00
N ALA A 124 5.65 -6.71 -3.17
CA ALA A 124 6.56 -6.30 -2.12
C ALA A 124 5.81 -5.69 -0.93
N MET A 125 4.83 -4.80 -1.17
CA MET A 125 4.00 -4.21 -0.13
C MET A 125 3.21 -5.27 0.65
N LEU A 126 2.59 -6.23 -0.05
CA LEU A 126 1.85 -7.32 0.57
C LEU A 126 2.75 -8.20 1.44
N SER A 127 3.97 -8.51 0.99
CA SER A 127 4.93 -9.29 1.76
C SER A 127 5.39 -8.60 3.05
N MET A 128 5.23 -7.27 3.13
CA MET A 128 5.47 -6.45 4.32
C MET A 128 4.21 -6.19 5.16
N GLY A 129 3.08 -6.84 4.81
CA GLY A 129 1.84 -6.75 5.57
C GLY A 129 0.90 -5.60 5.20
N VAL A 130 1.16 -4.87 4.11
CA VAL A 130 0.22 -3.85 3.59
C VAL A 130 -0.96 -4.54 2.93
N THR A 131 -2.16 -4.24 3.39
CA THR A 131 -3.42 -4.79 2.85
C THR A 131 -4.32 -3.73 2.23
N THR A 132 -4.03 -2.46 2.46
CA THR A 132 -4.76 -1.32 1.88
C THR A 132 -3.77 -0.23 1.52
N ALA A 133 -3.90 0.37 0.34
CA ALA A 133 -3.05 1.47 -0.09
C ALA A 133 -3.84 2.55 -0.84
N ASP A 134 -3.47 3.80 -0.61
CA ASP A 134 -3.86 4.91 -1.46
C ASP A 134 -2.88 5.01 -2.64
N ALA A 135 -3.40 4.83 -3.84
CA ALA A 135 -2.64 4.88 -5.08
C ALA A 135 -2.93 6.21 -5.80
N LYS A 136 -1.98 7.12 -5.71
CA LYS A 136 -2.06 8.44 -6.33
C LYS A 136 -1.51 8.40 -7.76
N SER A 137 -2.15 9.10 -8.67
CA SER A 137 -1.51 9.55 -9.92
C SER A 137 -0.52 10.68 -9.63
N GLY A 138 -0.07 11.44 -10.60
CA GLY A 138 0.75 12.63 -10.38
C GLY A 138 2.13 12.59 -11.04
N TYR A 139 2.44 11.54 -11.77
CA TYR A 139 3.64 11.47 -12.62
C TYR A 139 3.35 11.58 -14.11
N GLY A 140 2.11 11.90 -14.47
CA GLY A 140 1.75 12.24 -15.85
C GLY A 140 2.01 13.70 -16.16
N MET A 141 1.49 14.59 -15.32
CA MET A 141 1.47 16.05 -15.52
C MET A 141 0.85 16.45 -16.86
N ASP A 142 0.06 15.57 -17.44
CA ASP A 142 -0.84 15.78 -18.56
C ASP A 142 -2.06 14.87 -18.37
N LEU A 143 -3.19 15.28 -18.92
CA LEU A 143 -4.47 14.58 -18.70
C LEU A 143 -4.42 13.12 -19.18
N GLU A 144 -3.81 12.85 -20.33
CA GLU A 144 -3.78 11.52 -20.93
C GLU A 144 -3.02 10.54 -20.03
N THR A 145 -1.84 10.92 -19.57
CA THR A 145 -0.99 10.06 -18.75
C THR A 145 -1.57 9.88 -17.34
N GLU A 146 -2.14 10.94 -16.74
CA GLU A 146 -2.83 10.84 -15.46
C GLU A 146 -4.01 9.86 -15.52
N LEU A 147 -4.83 9.94 -16.57
CA LEU A 147 -5.93 8.99 -16.78
C LEU A 147 -5.43 7.56 -17.03
N ARG A 148 -4.30 7.41 -17.72
CA ARG A 148 -3.64 6.11 -17.93
C ARG A 148 -3.19 5.50 -16.60
N GLN A 149 -2.60 6.27 -15.69
CA GLN A 149 -2.25 5.82 -14.34
C GLN A 149 -3.48 5.34 -13.56
N LEU A 150 -4.58 6.11 -13.58
CA LEU A 150 -5.83 5.74 -12.93
C LEU A 150 -6.45 4.46 -13.53
N GLU A 151 -6.38 4.29 -14.86
CA GLU A 151 -6.83 3.06 -15.52
C GLU A 151 -6.02 1.83 -15.06
N VAL A 152 -4.70 1.96 -14.94
CA VAL A 152 -3.85 0.90 -14.39
C VAL A 152 -4.26 0.57 -12.95
N ILE A 153 -4.47 1.56 -12.09
CA ILE A 153 -4.93 1.34 -10.72
C ILE A 153 -6.27 0.58 -10.73
N ARG A 154 -7.21 0.96 -11.59
CA ARG A 154 -8.51 0.29 -11.72
C ARG A 154 -8.39 -1.18 -12.16
N ARG A 155 -7.45 -1.51 -13.05
CA ARG A 155 -7.16 -2.90 -13.44
C ARG A 155 -6.58 -3.68 -12.26
N LEU A 156 -5.62 -3.09 -11.56
CA LEU A 156 -4.97 -3.70 -10.41
C LEU A 156 -5.93 -3.98 -9.25
N GLN A 157 -6.93 -3.13 -9.00
CA GLN A 157 -7.98 -3.39 -8.00
C GLN A 157 -8.68 -4.74 -8.18
N LYS A 158 -8.69 -5.29 -9.40
CA LYS A 158 -9.38 -6.54 -9.74
C LYS A 158 -8.46 -7.76 -9.78
N SER A 159 -7.16 -7.57 -9.85
CA SER A 159 -6.19 -8.64 -10.16
C SER A 159 -5.22 -8.97 -9.02
N GLN A 160 -5.32 -8.29 -7.87
CA GLN A 160 -4.43 -8.49 -6.73
C GLN A 160 -5.16 -8.22 -5.39
N PRO A 161 -4.67 -8.73 -4.23
CA PRO A 161 -5.43 -8.77 -2.99
C PRO A 161 -5.43 -7.47 -2.17
N ILE A 162 -4.52 -6.50 -2.42
CA ILE A 162 -4.48 -5.23 -1.67
C ILE A 162 -5.67 -4.36 -2.09
N ALA A 163 -6.43 -3.85 -1.12
CA ALA A 163 -7.47 -2.86 -1.40
C ALA A 163 -6.83 -1.54 -1.84
N LEU A 164 -7.05 -1.12 -3.09
CA LEU A 164 -6.50 0.12 -3.63
C LEU A 164 -7.57 1.21 -3.65
N HIS A 165 -7.20 2.39 -3.16
CA HIS A 165 -7.96 3.62 -3.31
C HIS A 165 -7.27 4.52 -4.32
N ALA A 166 -7.94 4.84 -5.42
CA ALA A 166 -7.38 5.70 -6.46
C ALA A 166 -7.55 7.18 -6.09
N THR A 167 -6.47 7.94 -6.11
CA THR A 167 -6.49 9.39 -5.91
C THR A 167 -5.93 10.09 -7.15
N PHE A 168 -6.75 10.94 -7.79
CA PHE A 168 -6.27 11.81 -8.86
C PHE A 168 -5.43 12.95 -8.27
N MET A 169 -4.19 13.07 -8.73
CA MET A 169 -3.24 14.07 -8.26
C MET A 169 -2.55 14.81 -9.43
N GLY A 170 -3.33 15.23 -10.41
CA GLY A 170 -2.82 15.88 -11.64
C GLY A 170 -2.07 17.19 -11.43
N ALA A 171 -2.18 17.81 -10.26
CA ALA A 171 -1.42 19.00 -9.85
C ALA A 171 -0.30 18.67 -8.86
N HIS A 172 0.39 17.53 -9.04
CA HIS A 172 1.49 17.09 -8.19
C HIS A 172 2.71 18.00 -8.26
N ASP A 173 2.96 18.57 -9.44
CA ASP A 173 3.99 19.59 -9.69
C ASP A 173 3.52 20.50 -10.83
N THR A 174 4.29 21.54 -11.14
CA THR A 174 4.05 22.42 -12.29
C THR A 174 4.67 21.78 -13.55
N PRO A 175 3.90 21.66 -14.64
CA PRO A 175 4.37 21.09 -15.91
C PRO A 175 5.53 21.87 -16.52
#